data_8daec33cc44b0f95f4bfffa63bfee972
#
_entry.id   8daec33cc44b0f95f4bfffa63bfee972
#
_cell.length_a   1.000
_cell.length_b   1.000
_cell.length_c   1.000
_cell.angle_alpha   90.00
_cell.angle_beta   90.00
_cell.angle_gamma   90.00
#
_symmetry.space_group_name_H-M   'P 1'
#
loop_
_entity.id
_entity.type
_entity.pdbx_description
1 polymer ?
#
loop_
_entity_poly.entity_id
_entity_poly.type
_entity_poly.pdbx_seq_one_letter_code
_entity_poly.pdbx_strand_id
1 'polypeptide(L)'
;MKHQNVIFTNSVGDALNKAVEQLSPRNVFVLTDENVERESLTSFRLHSEWQKIVIPAGDINKNLDSAQAVWNALQKGGATRKSLLVNIGGGVVTDLGGFAAATFKRGIRFINIPTTLLSAVDAAVGGKTGVNFNGLKNEIGVFKEAETVIISTVFFSTLPERELKSGYAEMLKHGLLDGEAVYNKLLDYDFDNVAGNALLRLVEESVNVKRRIVEQDPFEQGLRRALNLGHTAGHAFESLALKRNSPVPHGYAVAWGMVVEAVLSHTEKGFPSAELYRLADYVCRHYGAFHITCDDYLELIEFMRHDKKSEHGELNFTLLHNVGNAETGCEVDVKQVEAALDIYRDLMHI
;
A
#
# COMPACT_ATOMS: atom_id res chain seq x y z
N MET A 1 3.93 -20.31 -11.13
CA MET A 1 4.04 -20.04 -9.67
C MET A 1 2.74 -20.43 -9.01
N LYS A 2 2.75 -20.87 -7.74
CA LYS A 2 1.51 -21.17 -6.99
C LYS A 2 0.88 -19.82 -6.66
N HIS A 3 -0.35 -19.58 -7.08
CA HIS A 3 -1.02 -18.30 -6.79
C HIS A 3 -1.17 -18.09 -5.29
N GLN A 4 -0.89 -16.88 -4.82
CA GLN A 4 -1.10 -16.49 -3.42
C GLN A 4 -2.59 -16.70 -3.06
N ASN A 5 -2.83 -17.44 -1.97
CA ASN A 5 -4.19 -17.65 -1.48
C ASN A 5 -4.66 -16.40 -0.71
N VAL A 6 -5.73 -15.75 -1.16
CA VAL A 6 -6.32 -14.60 -0.49
C VAL A 6 -7.74 -14.94 -0.06
N ILE A 7 -8.04 -14.77 1.22
CA ILE A 7 -9.33 -15.07 1.85
C ILE A 7 -9.95 -13.77 2.34
N PHE A 8 -11.16 -13.48 1.89
CA PHE A 8 -11.95 -12.33 2.35
C PHE A 8 -13.03 -12.82 3.30
N THR A 9 -12.95 -12.42 4.58
CA THR A 9 -13.87 -12.91 5.61
C THR A 9 -13.86 -12.02 6.84
N ASN A 10 -15.00 -11.95 7.54
CA ASN A 10 -15.08 -11.36 8.86
C ASN A 10 -14.96 -12.41 10.00
N SER A 11 -14.82 -13.70 9.67
CA SER A 11 -14.51 -14.79 10.61
C SER A 11 -13.00 -15.09 10.61
N VAL A 12 -12.19 -14.11 11.05
CA VAL A 12 -10.71 -14.17 10.97
C VAL A 12 -10.15 -15.38 11.71
N GLY A 13 -10.65 -15.66 12.92
CA GLY A 13 -10.18 -16.78 13.75
C GLY A 13 -10.34 -18.13 13.06
N ASP A 14 -11.53 -18.39 12.48
CA ASP A 14 -11.82 -19.65 11.78
C ASP A 14 -10.93 -19.79 10.53
N ALA A 15 -10.79 -18.72 9.75
CA ALA A 15 -9.95 -18.71 8.57
C ALA A 15 -8.47 -18.97 8.92
N LEU A 16 -7.97 -18.34 9.98
CA LEU A 16 -6.61 -18.53 10.46
C LEU A 16 -6.39 -19.96 10.93
N ASN A 17 -7.28 -20.51 11.77
CA ASN A 17 -7.17 -21.88 12.27
C ASN A 17 -7.14 -22.89 11.11
N LYS A 18 -8.05 -22.74 10.14
CA LYS A 18 -8.08 -23.60 8.94
C LYS A 18 -6.80 -23.50 8.12
N ALA A 19 -6.26 -22.28 7.94
CA ALA A 19 -5.00 -22.09 7.22
C ALA A 19 -3.80 -22.72 7.96
N VAL A 20 -3.75 -22.60 9.29
CA VAL A 20 -2.71 -23.23 10.12
C VAL A 20 -2.82 -24.74 10.09
N GLU A 21 -4.01 -25.31 10.21
CA GLU A 21 -4.24 -26.76 10.10
C GLU A 21 -3.77 -27.31 8.75
N GLN A 22 -4.11 -26.65 7.65
CA GLN A 22 -3.67 -27.03 6.29
C GLN A 22 -2.15 -26.99 6.12
N LEU A 23 -1.50 -26.02 6.73
CA LEU A 23 -0.04 -25.89 6.69
C LEU A 23 0.68 -26.83 7.65
N SER A 24 0.02 -27.35 8.68
CA SER A 24 0.55 -28.27 9.69
C SER A 24 1.95 -27.87 10.16
N PRO A 25 2.14 -26.65 10.71
CA PRO A 25 3.47 -26.20 11.13
C PRO A 25 3.92 -26.91 12.42
N ARG A 26 5.24 -27.01 12.63
CA ARG A 26 5.79 -27.56 13.88
C ARG A 26 5.48 -26.65 15.08
N ASN A 27 5.56 -25.36 14.90
CA ASN A 27 5.23 -24.31 15.86
C ASN A 27 4.82 -23.04 15.13
N VAL A 28 4.05 -22.21 15.79
CA VAL A 28 3.50 -20.96 15.26
C VAL A 28 4.02 -19.79 16.08
N PHE A 29 4.46 -18.75 15.38
CA PHE A 29 4.82 -17.45 15.93
C PHE A 29 3.85 -16.40 15.39
N VAL A 30 3.49 -15.44 16.21
CA VAL A 30 2.63 -14.31 15.83
C VAL A 30 3.43 -13.04 15.96
N LEU A 31 3.63 -12.34 14.87
CA LEU A 31 4.24 -11.01 14.84
C LEU A 31 3.15 -9.95 14.78
N THR A 32 3.27 -8.94 15.63
CA THR A 32 2.39 -7.78 15.68
C THR A 32 3.16 -6.54 16.14
N ASP A 33 2.55 -5.37 16.07
CA ASP A 33 3.04 -4.16 16.71
C ASP A 33 2.25 -3.78 17.97
N GLU A 34 2.78 -2.83 18.75
CA GLU A 34 2.19 -2.37 20.01
C GLU A 34 0.76 -1.84 19.85
N ASN A 35 0.45 -1.17 18.74
CA ASN A 35 -0.88 -0.62 18.50
C ASN A 35 -1.89 -1.75 18.22
N VAL A 36 -1.55 -2.67 17.35
CA VAL A 36 -2.39 -3.82 17.00
C VAL A 36 -2.57 -4.75 18.19
N GLU A 37 -1.52 -4.96 18.99
CA GLU A 37 -1.62 -5.73 20.23
C GLU A 37 -2.68 -5.16 21.17
N ARG A 38 -2.69 -3.85 21.34
CA ARG A 38 -3.61 -3.14 22.23
C ARG A 38 -5.04 -3.07 21.69
N GLU A 39 -5.19 -2.75 20.40
CA GLU A 39 -6.49 -2.39 19.83
C GLU A 39 -7.20 -3.56 19.12
N SER A 40 -6.46 -4.45 18.49
CA SER A 40 -7.04 -5.41 17.52
C SER A 40 -6.96 -6.86 18.01
N LEU A 41 -5.89 -7.27 18.68
CA LEU A 41 -5.74 -8.67 19.13
C LEU A 41 -6.71 -9.06 20.25
N THR A 42 -7.37 -8.10 20.87
CA THR A 42 -8.44 -8.36 21.84
C THR A 42 -9.73 -8.88 21.18
N SER A 43 -9.89 -8.66 19.86
CA SER A 43 -11.11 -9.01 19.10
C SER A 43 -11.18 -10.48 18.67
N PHE A 44 -10.06 -11.23 18.72
CA PHE A 44 -10.08 -12.68 18.49
C PHE A 44 -9.02 -13.39 19.32
N ARG A 45 -9.31 -14.67 19.67
CA ARG A 45 -8.41 -15.44 20.53
C ARG A 45 -7.34 -16.14 19.70
N LEU A 46 -6.08 -15.83 20.02
CA LEU A 46 -4.94 -16.62 19.58
C LEU A 46 -4.81 -17.87 20.46
N HIS A 47 -4.31 -18.96 19.92
CA HIS A 47 -3.97 -20.13 20.72
C HIS A 47 -2.88 -19.79 21.74
N SER A 48 -3.05 -20.23 22.99
CA SER A 48 -2.11 -19.95 24.09
C SER A 48 -0.71 -20.53 23.87
N GLU A 49 -0.59 -21.54 22.99
CA GLU A 49 0.69 -22.18 22.62
C GLU A 49 1.49 -21.39 21.59
N TRP A 50 0.86 -20.41 20.92
CA TRP A 50 1.54 -19.60 19.89
C TRP A 50 2.41 -18.52 20.56
N GLN A 51 3.65 -18.42 20.06
CA GLN A 51 4.62 -17.48 20.61
C GLN A 51 4.43 -16.09 19.98
N LYS A 52 4.12 -15.11 20.81
CA LYS A 52 3.90 -13.72 20.35
C LYS A 52 5.21 -12.95 20.32
N ILE A 53 5.40 -12.18 19.25
CA ILE A 53 6.50 -11.24 19.02
C ILE A 53 5.85 -9.88 18.78
N VAL A 54 6.23 -8.88 19.58
CA VAL A 54 5.73 -7.51 19.46
C VAL A 54 6.89 -6.60 19.08
N ILE A 55 6.70 -5.79 18.04
CA ILE A 55 7.66 -4.77 17.62
C ILE A 55 7.09 -3.37 17.90
N PRO A 56 7.93 -2.35 18.03
CA PRO A 56 7.46 -0.97 18.14
C PRO A 56 6.64 -0.57 16.90
N ALA A 57 5.58 0.20 17.12
CA ALA A 57 4.71 0.69 16.05
C ALA A 57 5.35 1.86 15.28
N GLY A 58 4.90 2.08 14.03
CA GLY A 58 5.29 3.21 13.20
C GLY A 58 6.38 2.89 12.17
N ASP A 59 6.35 3.62 11.04
CA ASP A 59 7.20 3.38 9.86
C ASP A 59 8.70 3.55 10.15
N ILE A 60 9.07 4.38 11.12
CA ILE A 60 10.46 4.54 11.59
C ILE A 60 11.05 3.22 12.13
N ASN A 61 10.21 2.33 12.63
CA ASN A 61 10.58 1.01 13.16
C ASN A 61 10.57 -0.09 12.09
N LYS A 62 10.25 0.23 10.84
CA LYS A 62 10.37 -0.69 9.70
C LYS A 62 11.83 -0.75 9.24
N ASN A 63 12.71 -1.29 10.04
CA ASN A 63 14.16 -1.27 9.85
C ASN A 63 14.82 -2.62 10.17
N LEU A 64 16.14 -2.71 9.98
CA LEU A 64 16.93 -3.93 10.23
C LEU A 64 16.95 -4.31 11.72
N ASP A 65 16.92 -3.36 12.64
CA ASP A 65 16.93 -3.64 14.08
C ASP A 65 15.67 -4.38 14.50
N SER A 66 14.51 -3.96 14.01
CA SER A 66 13.25 -4.66 14.21
C SER A 66 13.24 -6.04 13.55
N ALA A 67 13.80 -6.18 12.34
CA ALA A 67 13.95 -7.47 11.68
C ALA A 67 14.86 -8.41 12.50
N GLN A 68 15.96 -7.89 13.03
CA GLN A 68 16.87 -8.64 13.92
C GLN A 68 16.17 -9.06 15.22
N ALA A 69 15.32 -8.21 15.80
CA ALA A 69 14.54 -8.57 16.97
C ALA A 69 13.59 -9.75 16.67
N VAL A 70 12.93 -9.75 15.49
CA VAL A 70 12.10 -10.87 15.04
C VAL A 70 12.93 -12.16 14.88
N TRP A 71 14.10 -12.10 14.20
CA TRP A 71 14.96 -13.29 14.05
C TRP A 71 15.45 -13.83 15.38
N ASN A 72 15.81 -12.96 16.33
CA ASN A 72 16.22 -13.36 17.68
C ASN A 72 15.07 -14.07 18.43
N ALA A 73 13.85 -13.54 18.34
CA ALA A 73 12.67 -14.15 18.95
C ALA A 73 12.37 -15.54 18.32
N LEU A 74 12.39 -15.64 17.00
CA LEU A 74 12.24 -16.92 16.27
C LEU A 74 13.30 -17.94 16.70
N GLN A 75 14.56 -17.52 16.80
CA GLN A 75 15.66 -18.40 17.21
C GLN A 75 15.49 -18.89 18.66
N LYS A 76 15.23 -17.97 19.60
CA LYS A 76 15.01 -18.30 21.02
C LYS A 76 13.80 -19.20 21.21
N GLY A 77 12.73 -18.99 20.44
CA GLY A 77 11.51 -19.81 20.46
C GLY A 77 11.67 -21.17 19.75
N GLY A 78 12.86 -21.53 19.27
CA GLY A 78 13.12 -22.84 18.64
C GLY A 78 12.50 -22.98 17.25
N ALA A 79 12.35 -21.89 16.50
CA ALA A 79 11.82 -21.91 15.14
C ALA A 79 12.70 -22.78 14.22
N THR A 80 12.05 -23.57 13.37
CA THR A 80 12.65 -24.44 12.36
C THR A 80 12.16 -24.05 10.96
N ARG A 81 12.67 -24.67 9.90
CA ARG A 81 12.15 -24.47 8.54
C ARG A 81 10.67 -24.88 8.36
N LYS A 82 10.13 -25.68 9.30
CA LYS A 82 8.73 -26.10 9.31
C LYS A 82 7.84 -25.20 10.21
N SER A 83 8.39 -24.13 10.77
CA SER A 83 7.63 -23.14 11.55
C SER A 83 6.82 -22.24 10.63
N LEU A 84 5.84 -21.58 11.24
CA LEU A 84 4.97 -20.60 10.58
C LEU A 84 5.06 -19.28 11.34
N LEU A 85 5.21 -18.18 10.60
CA LEU A 85 5.06 -16.83 11.13
C LEU A 85 3.71 -16.25 10.66
N VAL A 86 2.88 -15.80 11.60
CA VAL A 86 1.61 -15.12 11.33
C VAL A 86 1.81 -13.63 11.60
N ASN A 87 1.80 -12.82 10.56
CA ASN A 87 1.94 -11.38 10.64
C ASN A 87 0.55 -10.75 10.78
N ILE A 88 0.26 -10.12 11.92
CA ILE A 88 -1.02 -9.45 12.19
C ILE A 88 -0.73 -7.98 12.41
N GLY A 89 -1.01 -7.12 11.41
CA GLY A 89 -0.69 -5.71 11.50
C GLY A 89 -0.84 -4.93 10.20
N GLY A 90 -0.46 -3.67 10.25
CA GLY A 90 -0.38 -2.80 9.09
C GLY A 90 0.79 -3.15 8.15
N GLY A 91 1.07 -2.25 7.18
CA GLY A 91 2.14 -2.44 6.18
C GLY A 91 3.51 -2.69 6.80
N VAL A 92 3.84 -2.04 7.91
CA VAL A 92 5.10 -2.27 8.63
C VAL A 92 5.24 -3.74 9.04
N VAL A 93 4.21 -4.31 9.67
CA VAL A 93 4.24 -5.71 10.16
C VAL A 93 4.23 -6.71 9.01
N THR A 94 3.43 -6.48 7.96
CA THR A 94 3.35 -7.41 6.83
C THR A 94 4.62 -7.43 6.00
N ASP A 95 5.24 -6.27 5.74
CA ASP A 95 6.48 -6.15 4.96
C ASP A 95 7.69 -6.67 5.73
N LEU A 96 7.90 -6.18 6.97
CA LEU A 96 9.01 -6.59 7.82
C LEU A 96 8.90 -8.05 8.21
N GLY A 97 7.69 -8.52 8.57
CA GLY A 97 7.45 -9.92 8.93
C GLY A 97 7.65 -10.85 7.75
N GLY A 98 7.20 -10.46 6.55
CA GLY A 98 7.45 -11.19 5.31
C GLY A 98 8.94 -11.28 4.99
N PHE A 99 9.68 -10.16 5.11
CA PHE A 99 11.13 -10.11 4.95
C PHE A 99 11.86 -10.98 5.98
N ALA A 100 11.48 -10.87 7.26
CA ALA A 100 12.06 -11.69 8.31
C ALA A 100 11.82 -13.19 8.08
N ALA A 101 10.60 -13.57 7.68
CA ALA A 101 10.28 -14.95 7.34
C ALA A 101 11.05 -15.46 6.11
N ALA A 102 11.15 -14.64 5.07
CA ALA A 102 11.83 -15.00 3.83
C ALA A 102 13.34 -15.22 4.01
N THR A 103 13.96 -14.51 4.95
CA THR A 103 15.40 -14.54 5.20
C THR A 103 15.80 -15.51 6.32
N PHE A 104 14.95 -15.74 7.33
CA PHE A 104 15.22 -16.63 8.44
C PHE A 104 15.38 -18.09 7.95
N LYS A 105 16.53 -18.73 8.26
CA LYS A 105 16.86 -20.11 7.83
C LYS A 105 16.71 -20.37 6.32
N ARG A 106 16.88 -19.34 5.47
CA ARG A 106 16.65 -19.37 4.02
C ARG A 106 15.18 -19.53 3.63
N GLY A 107 14.29 -19.07 4.49
CA GLY A 107 12.85 -19.03 4.29
C GLY A 107 12.06 -19.97 5.19
N ILE A 108 11.12 -19.40 5.92
CA ILE A 108 10.01 -20.09 6.58
C ILE A 108 8.69 -19.61 5.98
N ARG A 109 7.63 -20.39 6.17
CA ARG A 109 6.28 -19.99 5.71
C ARG A 109 5.73 -18.88 6.56
N PHE A 110 4.88 -18.04 5.95
CA PHE A 110 4.17 -17.00 6.69
C PHE A 110 2.76 -16.77 6.14
N ILE A 111 1.89 -16.22 7.00
CA ILE A 111 0.53 -15.76 6.72
C ILE A 111 0.49 -14.27 7.03
N ASN A 112 -0.20 -13.47 6.21
CA ASN A 112 -0.48 -12.08 6.50
C ASN A 112 -1.96 -11.89 6.87
N ILE A 113 -2.21 -11.13 7.94
CA ILE A 113 -3.52 -10.63 8.37
C ILE A 113 -3.40 -9.11 8.48
N PRO A 114 -3.65 -8.38 7.38
CA PRO A 114 -3.55 -6.94 7.37
C PRO A 114 -4.65 -6.31 8.24
N THR A 115 -4.26 -5.36 9.10
CA THR A 115 -5.19 -4.66 10.00
C THR A 115 -5.45 -3.22 9.59
N THR A 116 -4.73 -2.68 8.60
CA THR A 116 -5.02 -1.39 7.98
C THR A 116 -5.55 -1.60 6.57
N LEU A 117 -6.40 -0.67 6.09
CA LEU A 117 -6.90 -0.74 4.72
C LEU A 117 -5.77 -0.69 3.70
N LEU A 118 -4.77 0.19 3.90
CA LEU A 118 -3.60 0.28 3.03
C LEU A 118 -2.86 -1.06 2.93
N SER A 119 -2.63 -1.73 4.05
CA SER A 119 -2.00 -3.06 4.02
C SER A 119 -2.87 -4.11 3.32
N ALA A 120 -4.18 -4.07 3.53
CA ALA A 120 -5.11 -5.03 2.93
C ALA A 120 -5.16 -4.95 1.41
N VAL A 121 -5.17 -3.72 0.85
CA VAL A 121 -5.31 -3.53 -0.61
C VAL A 121 -3.97 -3.43 -1.33
N ASP A 122 -2.88 -3.14 -0.60
CA ASP A 122 -1.56 -2.93 -1.20
C ASP A 122 -0.46 -3.79 -0.60
N ALA A 123 0.04 -3.50 0.61
CA ALA A 123 1.29 -4.06 1.11
C ALA A 123 1.26 -5.60 1.31
N ALA A 124 0.17 -6.17 1.83
CA ALA A 124 0.09 -7.60 2.13
C ALA A 124 -0.02 -8.50 0.89
N VAL A 125 -0.30 -7.93 -0.29
CA VAL A 125 -0.56 -8.66 -1.54
C VAL A 125 0.49 -8.32 -2.58
N GLY A 126 0.99 -9.33 -3.30
CA GLY A 126 1.94 -9.15 -4.41
C GLY A 126 3.40 -9.41 -4.05
N GLY A 127 3.67 -9.90 -2.84
CA GLY A 127 4.94 -10.52 -2.46
C GLY A 127 6.14 -9.60 -2.30
N LYS A 128 5.99 -8.29 -2.42
CA LYS A 128 7.06 -7.34 -2.05
C LYS A 128 7.16 -7.31 -0.53
N THR A 129 8.32 -7.64 0.03
CA THR A 129 8.59 -7.57 1.47
C THR A 129 9.91 -6.86 1.69
N GLY A 130 10.05 -6.08 2.75
CA GLY A 130 11.26 -5.31 2.94
C GLY A 130 11.26 -4.40 4.15
N VAL A 131 12.37 -3.69 4.30
CA VAL A 131 12.61 -2.73 5.36
C VAL A 131 13.22 -1.44 4.80
N ASN A 132 13.08 -0.36 5.56
CA ASN A 132 13.72 0.91 5.28
C ASN A 132 15.21 0.83 5.65
N PHE A 133 16.04 1.57 4.92
CA PHE A 133 17.47 1.59 5.17
C PHE A 133 18.05 2.99 4.85
N ASN A 134 18.86 3.53 5.77
CA ASN A 134 19.51 4.84 5.64
C ASN A 134 18.57 5.99 5.25
N GLY A 135 17.36 5.99 5.82
CA GLY A 135 16.34 7.02 5.54
C GLY A 135 15.54 6.80 4.24
N LEU A 136 15.88 5.79 3.45
CA LEU A 136 15.16 5.42 2.24
C LEU A 136 14.12 4.32 2.53
N LYS A 137 12.90 4.49 2.00
CA LYS A 137 11.81 3.53 2.19
C LYS A 137 12.02 2.29 1.30
N ASN A 138 11.76 1.10 1.88
CA ASN A 138 11.72 -0.18 1.18
C ASN A 138 13.00 -0.53 0.38
N GLU A 139 14.17 -0.02 0.80
CA GLU A 139 15.43 -0.14 0.04
C GLU A 139 15.99 -1.58 0.09
N ILE A 140 15.74 -2.30 1.19
CA ILE A 140 16.19 -3.69 1.34
C ILE A 140 14.96 -4.59 1.38
N GLY A 141 14.86 -5.53 0.44
CA GLY A 141 13.71 -6.42 0.38
C GLY A 141 13.91 -7.65 -0.50
N VAL A 142 12.90 -8.49 -0.49
CA VAL A 142 12.83 -9.69 -1.32
C VAL A 142 11.41 -9.88 -1.86
N PHE A 143 11.30 -10.54 -3.01
CA PHE A 143 10.01 -11.00 -3.53
C PHE A 143 9.66 -12.36 -2.92
N LYS A 144 8.74 -12.38 -1.96
CA LYS A 144 8.24 -13.59 -1.31
C LYS A 144 6.77 -13.45 -0.94
N GLU A 145 5.93 -14.28 -1.53
CA GLU A 145 4.50 -14.31 -1.22
C GLU A 145 4.21 -15.03 0.11
N ALA A 146 3.22 -14.51 0.84
CA ALA A 146 2.60 -15.24 1.95
C ALA A 146 1.89 -16.50 1.42
N GLU A 147 1.86 -17.58 2.20
CA GLU A 147 1.07 -18.78 1.87
C GLU A 147 -0.43 -18.45 1.81
N THR A 148 -0.87 -17.55 2.68
CA THR A 148 -2.25 -17.06 2.74
C THR A 148 -2.25 -15.61 3.22
N VAL A 149 -3.14 -14.79 2.63
CA VAL A 149 -3.51 -13.48 3.15
C VAL A 149 -4.97 -13.55 3.57
N ILE A 150 -5.26 -13.19 4.83
CA ILE A 150 -6.63 -13.16 5.36
C ILE A 150 -7.03 -11.70 5.53
N ILE A 151 -7.92 -11.22 4.69
CA ILE A 151 -8.38 -9.83 4.66
C ILE A 151 -9.75 -9.73 5.31
N SER A 152 -9.87 -8.79 6.26
CA SER A 152 -11.10 -8.55 7.00
C SER A 152 -11.29 -7.07 7.31
N THR A 153 -12.52 -6.60 7.22
CA THR A 153 -12.89 -5.24 7.58
C THR A 153 -13.17 -5.05 9.08
N VAL A 154 -13.20 -6.12 9.86
CA VAL A 154 -13.44 -6.03 11.33
C VAL A 154 -12.40 -5.16 12.03
N PHE A 155 -11.17 -5.12 11.53
CA PHE A 155 -10.09 -4.30 12.08
C PHE A 155 -10.24 -2.80 11.78
N PHE A 156 -11.03 -2.44 10.78
CA PHE A 156 -11.13 -1.05 10.34
C PHE A 156 -12.02 -0.20 11.26
N SER A 157 -12.81 -0.83 12.14
CA SER A 157 -13.61 -0.13 13.13
C SER A 157 -12.78 0.62 14.18
N THR A 158 -11.56 0.19 14.42
CA THR A 158 -10.61 0.85 15.35
C THR A 158 -9.56 1.69 14.64
N LEU A 159 -9.58 1.68 13.30
CA LEU A 159 -8.62 2.43 12.50
C LEU A 159 -8.97 3.92 12.47
N PRO A 160 -8.06 4.84 12.74
CA PRO A 160 -8.30 6.26 12.56
C PRO A 160 -8.77 6.58 11.14
N GLU A 161 -9.73 7.50 11.00
CA GLU A 161 -10.28 7.89 9.69
C GLU A 161 -9.19 8.27 8.69
N ARG A 162 -8.13 8.93 9.15
CA ARG A 162 -6.99 9.32 8.32
C ARG A 162 -6.25 8.11 7.73
N GLU A 163 -6.10 7.04 8.51
CA GLU A 163 -5.48 5.79 8.04
C GLU A 163 -6.40 5.01 7.11
N LEU A 164 -7.70 5.04 7.37
CA LEU A 164 -8.70 4.46 6.48
C LEU A 164 -8.67 5.14 5.11
N LYS A 165 -8.73 6.48 5.08
CA LYS A 165 -8.63 7.27 3.85
C LYS A 165 -7.31 7.04 3.13
N SER A 166 -6.19 6.89 3.87
CA SER A 166 -4.90 6.54 3.26
C SER A 166 -4.96 5.24 2.45
N GLY A 167 -5.57 4.19 3.00
CA GLY A 167 -5.77 2.95 2.24
C GLY A 167 -6.77 3.10 1.09
N TYR A 168 -7.78 3.95 1.26
CA TYR A 168 -8.82 4.15 0.25
C TYR A 168 -8.30 4.86 -1.01
N ALA A 169 -7.28 5.69 -0.91
CA ALA A 169 -6.60 6.29 -2.06
C ALA A 169 -6.03 5.23 -3.00
N GLU A 170 -5.48 4.14 -2.45
CA GLU A 170 -5.02 3.00 -3.26
C GLU A 170 -6.17 2.27 -3.96
N MET A 171 -7.34 2.17 -3.31
CA MET A 171 -8.52 1.62 -3.96
C MET A 171 -8.99 2.51 -5.11
N LEU A 172 -8.99 3.85 -4.95
CA LEU A 172 -9.30 4.78 -6.04
C LEU A 172 -8.34 4.61 -7.21
N LYS A 173 -7.05 4.46 -6.95
CA LYS A 173 -6.03 4.14 -7.96
C LYS A 173 -6.38 2.84 -8.70
N HIS A 174 -6.74 1.79 -7.97
CA HIS A 174 -7.15 0.52 -8.58
C HIS A 174 -8.41 0.68 -9.43
N GLY A 175 -9.37 1.51 -9.00
CA GLY A 175 -10.56 1.82 -9.79
C GLY A 175 -10.23 2.54 -11.10
N LEU A 176 -9.33 3.53 -11.07
CA LEU A 176 -8.83 4.23 -12.27
C LEU A 176 -8.11 3.28 -13.24
N LEU A 177 -7.46 2.25 -12.73
CA LEU A 177 -6.75 1.24 -13.55
C LEU A 177 -7.66 0.13 -14.07
N ASP A 178 -8.78 -0.15 -13.39
CA ASP A 178 -9.69 -1.26 -13.73
C ASP A 178 -10.76 -0.85 -14.74
N GLY A 179 -11.45 0.27 -14.45
CA GLY A 179 -12.53 0.77 -15.31
C GLY A 179 -13.63 1.49 -14.55
N GLU A 180 -14.53 2.12 -15.32
CA GLU A 180 -15.58 3.02 -14.81
C GLU A 180 -16.50 2.35 -13.77
N ALA A 181 -16.83 1.07 -13.95
CA ALA A 181 -17.76 0.39 -13.05
C ALA A 181 -17.23 0.29 -11.61
N VAL A 182 -15.95 -0.03 -11.43
CA VAL A 182 -15.31 -0.09 -10.10
C VAL A 182 -15.03 1.32 -9.60
N TYR A 183 -14.52 2.21 -10.47
CA TYR A 183 -14.22 3.58 -10.12
C TYR A 183 -15.45 4.34 -9.59
N ASN A 184 -16.61 4.22 -10.26
CA ASN A 184 -17.85 4.86 -9.83
C ASN A 184 -18.32 4.36 -8.47
N LYS A 185 -18.28 3.03 -8.22
CA LYS A 185 -18.61 2.48 -6.89
C LYS A 185 -17.74 3.06 -5.77
N LEU A 186 -16.46 3.33 -6.07
CA LEU A 186 -15.53 3.92 -5.10
C LEU A 186 -15.80 5.40 -4.87
N LEU A 187 -16.18 6.16 -5.89
CA LEU A 187 -16.56 7.58 -5.73
C LEU A 187 -17.87 7.74 -4.96
N ASP A 188 -18.79 6.78 -5.07
CA ASP A 188 -20.12 6.81 -4.45
C ASP A 188 -20.14 6.20 -3.04
N TYR A 189 -19.02 5.59 -2.57
CA TYR A 189 -18.97 4.96 -1.24
C TYR A 189 -18.92 6.02 -0.14
N ASP A 190 -19.87 5.90 0.80
CA ASP A 190 -19.85 6.65 2.05
C ASP A 190 -19.17 5.84 3.16
N PHE A 191 -18.46 6.37 4.04
CA PHE A 191 -17.69 5.68 5.07
C PHE A 191 -18.51 5.33 6.33
N ASP A 192 -19.84 5.24 6.25
CA ASP A 192 -20.72 5.04 7.42
C ASP A 192 -20.53 3.69 8.10
N ASN A 193 -20.17 2.64 7.34
CA ASN A 193 -19.98 1.28 7.88
C ASN A 193 -18.71 0.62 7.35
N VAL A 194 -17.58 1.01 7.92
CA VAL A 194 -16.24 0.54 7.51
C VAL A 194 -15.92 -0.91 7.93
N ALA A 195 -16.66 -1.50 8.86
CA ALA A 195 -16.51 -2.91 9.26
C ALA A 195 -17.46 -3.85 8.50
N GLY A 196 -18.32 -3.30 7.65
CA GLY A 196 -19.40 -4.05 6.99
C GLY A 196 -18.96 -4.82 5.75
N ASN A 197 -19.84 -5.71 5.30
CA ASN A 197 -19.64 -6.51 4.09
C ASN A 197 -19.61 -5.68 2.79
N ALA A 198 -20.16 -4.46 2.80
CA ALA A 198 -20.10 -3.57 1.65
C ALA A 198 -18.66 -3.17 1.35
N LEU A 199 -17.92 -2.68 2.36
CA LEU A 199 -16.50 -2.36 2.20
C LEU A 199 -15.67 -3.61 1.91
N LEU A 200 -15.97 -4.76 2.53
CA LEU A 200 -15.23 -6.00 2.26
C LEU A 200 -15.30 -6.39 0.78
N ARG A 201 -16.44 -6.22 0.13
CA ARG A 201 -16.60 -6.46 -1.32
C ARG A 201 -15.80 -5.47 -2.17
N LEU A 202 -15.79 -4.19 -1.82
CA LEU A 202 -14.98 -3.20 -2.54
C LEU A 202 -13.48 -3.47 -2.37
N VAL A 203 -13.07 -3.90 -1.17
CA VAL A 203 -11.68 -4.34 -0.91
C VAL A 203 -11.34 -5.57 -1.76
N GLU A 204 -12.23 -6.55 -1.87
CA GLU A 204 -12.05 -7.72 -2.72
C GLU A 204 -11.91 -7.33 -4.20
N GLU A 205 -12.78 -6.46 -4.72
CA GLU A 205 -12.68 -5.94 -6.09
C GLU A 205 -11.33 -5.24 -6.30
N SER A 206 -10.92 -4.36 -5.40
CA SER A 206 -9.65 -3.63 -5.44
C SER A 206 -8.44 -4.57 -5.42
N VAL A 207 -8.40 -5.53 -4.50
CA VAL A 207 -7.32 -6.52 -4.40
C VAL A 207 -7.23 -7.38 -5.66
N ASN A 208 -8.36 -7.74 -6.27
CA ASN A 208 -8.38 -8.53 -7.50
C ASN A 208 -7.80 -7.75 -8.69
N VAL A 209 -7.97 -6.41 -8.74
CA VAL A 209 -7.28 -5.57 -9.74
C VAL A 209 -5.76 -5.72 -9.58
N LYS A 210 -5.25 -5.49 -8.38
CA LYS A 210 -3.81 -5.62 -8.10
C LYS A 210 -3.30 -7.03 -8.43
N ARG A 211 -4.01 -8.07 -8.00
CA ARG A 211 -3.61 -9.46 -8.26
C ARG A 211 -3.48 -9.75 -9.75
N ARG A 212 -4.45 -9.37 -10.57
CA ARG A 212 -4.38 -9.54 -12.04
C ARG A 212 -3.15 -8.90 -12.66
N ILE A 213 -2.79 -7.70 -12.18
CA ILE A 213 -1.60 -6.98 -12.66
C ILE A 213 -0.31 -7.68 -12.19
N VAL A 214 -0.23 -8.06 -10.91
CA VAL A 214 0.94 -8.75 -10.34
C VAL A 214 1.15 -10.13 -10.94
N GLU A 215 0.09 -10.88 -11.22
CA GLU A 215 0.17 -12.21 -11.84
C GLU A 215 0.77 -12.16 -13.25
N GLN A 216 0.55 -11.08 -13.99
CA GLN A 216 1.12 -10.86 -15.32
C GLN A 216 2.56 -10.34 -15.27
N ASP A 217 2.92 -9.59 -14.24
CA ASP A 217 4.26 -9.01 -14.09
C ASP A 217 4.73 -9.05 -12.61
N PRO A 218 5.15 -10.21 -12.10
CA PRO A 218 5.53 -10.37 -10.69
C PRO A 218 6.73 -9.52 -10.26
N PHE A 219 7.63 -9.18 -11.21
CA PHE A 219 8.89 -8.49 -10.94
C PHE A 219 8.91 -7.01 -11.36
N GLU A 220 7.74 -6.46 -11.78
CA GLU A 220 7.60 -5.03 -12.12
C GLU A 220 8.51 -4.57 -13.28
N GLN A 221 8.59 -5.39 -14.30
CA GLN A 221 9.38 -5.07 -15.50
C GLN A 221 8.57 -4.32 -16.57
N GLY A 222 7.24 -4.31 -16.48
CA GLY A 222 6.34 -3.70 -17.46
C GLY A 222 4.98 -3.30 -16.88
N LEU A 223 3.96 -4.14 -17.06
CA LEU A 223 2.56 -3.84 -16.73
C LEU A 223 2.35 -3.44 -15.25
N ARG A 224 3.09 -4.06 -14.32
CA ARG A 224 2.96 -3.76 -12.88
C ARG A 224 3.33 -2.32 -12.55
N ARG A 225 4.09 -1.63 -13.41
CA ARG A 225 4.38 -0.20 -13.27
C ARG A 225 3.12 0.67 -13.32
N ALA A 226 2.00 0.17 -13.87
CA ALA A 226 0.71 0.85 -13.82
C ALA A 226 0.26 1.14 -12.38
N LEU A 227 0.62 0.28 -11.41
CA LEU A 227 0.34 0.51 -9.99
C LEU A 227 1.06 1.74 -9.41
N ASN A 228 1.98 2.37 -10.16
CA ASN A 228 2.63 3.61 -9.80
C ASN A 228 1.84 4.88 -10.23
N LEU A 229 0.61 4.74 -10.75
CA LEU A 229 -0.26 5.90 -11.00
C LEU A 229 -0.42 6.71 -9.70
N GLY A 230 -0.17 8.01 -9.78
CA GLY A 230 -0.20 8.93 -8.64
C GLY A 230 1.04 8.89 -7.75
N HIS A 231 1.98 7.98 -7.98
CA HIS A 231 3.13 7.81 -7.08
C HIS A 231 4.29 8.73 -7.41
N THR A 232 4.55 9.03 -8.68
CA THR A 232 5.69 9.91 -9.04
C THR A 232 5.53 11.30 -8.42
N ALA A 233 4.37 11.93 -8.58
CA ALA A 233 4.06 13.19 -7.93
C ALA A 233 3.77 13.01 -6.43
N GLY A 234 3.11 11.92 -6.04
CA GLY A 234 2.79 11.61 -4.64
C GLY A 234 4.00 11.47 -3.74
N HIS A 235 5.01 10.71 -4.15
CA HIS A 235 6.27 10.58 -3.38
C HIS A 235 7.02 11.90 -3.27
N ALA A 236 6.94 12.76 -4.28
CA ALA A 236 7.50 14.11 -4.19
C ALA A 236 6.78 14.95 -3.12
N PHE A 237 5.44 14.90 -3.07
CA PHE A 237 4.67 15.57 -2.01
C PHE A 237 4.99 14.99 -0.62
N GLU A 238 5.12 13.67 -0.50
CA GLU A 238 5.49 13.01 0.76
C GLU A 238 6.89 13.45 1.22
N SER A 239 7.85 13.54 0.30
CA SER A 239 9.21 14.00 0.57
C SER A 239 9.25 15.46 1.01
N LEU A 240 8.49 16.33 0.33
CA LEU A 240 8.39 17.74 0.69
C LEU A 240 7.72 17.92 2.06
N ALA A 241 6.66 17.15 2.34
CA ALA A 241 5.99 17.16 3.64
C ALA A 241 6.94 16.73 4.77
N LEU A 242 7.75 15.70 4.54
CA LEU A 242 8.76 15.23 5.50
C LEU A 242 9.83 16.30 5.74
N LYS A 243 10.34 16.95 4.69
CA LYS A 243 11.31 18.05 4.79
C LYS A 243 10.74 19.24 5.58
N ARG A 244 9.45 19.52 5.44
CA ARG A 244 8.74 20.56 6.19
C ARG A 244 8.39 20.15 7.65
N ASN A 245 8.85 18.99 8.12
CA ASN A 245 8.50 18.40 9.42
C ASN A 245 6.99 18.27 9.65
N SER A 246 6.22 18.09 8.59
CA SER A 246 4.79 17.89 8.61
C SER A 246 4.40 16.66 7.79
N PRO A 247 4.79 15.44 8.23
CA PRO A 247 4.59 14.23 7.46
C PRO A 247 3.11 13.95 7.22
N VAL A 248 2.79 13.46 6.03
CA VAL A 248 1.45 13.10 5.60
C VAL A 248 1.34 11.58 5.40
N PRO A 249 0.15 10.97 5.57
CA PRO A 249 -0.02 9.57 5.23
C PRO A 249 0.21 9.34 3.74
N HIS A 250 0.81 8.20 3.42
CA HIS A 250 1.15 7.82 2.05
C HIS A 250 -0.02 7.98 1.06
N GLY A 251 -1.19 7.45 1.39
CA GLY A 251 -2.34 7.53 0.47
C GLY A 251 -2.87 8.95 0.25
N TYR A 252 -2.64 9.90 1.18
CA TYR A 252 -2.95 11.31 0.93
C TYR A 252 -2.04 11.87 -0.17
N ALA A 253 -0.74 11.59 -0.05
CA ALA A 253 0.23 11.98 -1.07
C ALA A 253 -0.09 11.36 -2.44
N VAL A 254 -0.47 10.07 -2.46
CA VAL A 254 -0.90 9.38 -3.68
C VAL A 254 -2.19 10.00 -4.25
N ALA A 255 -3.17 10.37 -3.40
CA ALA A 255 -4.40 11.01 -3.87
C ALA A 255 -4.12 12.36 -4.56
N TRP A 256 -3.28 13.20 -3.97
CA TRP A 256 -2.84 14.46 -4.60
C TRP A 256 -2.01 14.21 -5.85
N GLY A 257 -1.14 13.21 -5.82
CA GLY A 257 -0.34 12.80 -6.97
C GLY A 257 -1.21 12.30 -8.14
N MET A 258 -2.31 11.58 -7.86
CA MET A 258 -3.27 11.19 -8.89
C MET A 258 -3.92 12.40 -9.58
N VAL A 259 -4.18 13.50 -8.86
CA VAL A 259 -4.70 14.74 -9.49
C VAL A 259 -3.67 15.33 -10.44
N VAL A 260 -2.39 15.46 -10.03
CA VAL A 260 -1.31 15.96 -10.91
C VAL A 260 -1.15 15.06 -12.14
N GLU A 261 -1.10 13.74 -11.95
CA GLU A 261 -0.93 12.78 -13.05
C GLU A 261 -2.19 12.68 -13.93
N ALA A 262 -3.38 12.99 -13.42
CA ALA A 262 -4.59 13.12 -14.22
C ALA A 262 -4.59 14.41 -15.06
N VAL A 263 -4.01 15.51 -14.56
CA VAL A 263 -3.77 16.72 -15.38
C VAL A 263 -2.82 16.41 -16.52
N LEU A 264 -1.67 15.76 -16.24
CA LEU A 264 -0.74 15.30 -17.28
C LEU A 264 -1.41 14.33 -18.26
N SER A 265 -2.25 13.44 -17.78
CA SER A 265 -3.03 12.52 -18.62
C SER A 265 -3.98 13.27 -19.54
N HIS A 266 -4.61 14.33 -19.06
CA HIS A 266 -5.49 15.17 -19.89
C HIS A 266 -4.72 15.90 -20.98
N THR A 267 -3.60 16.52 -20.65
CA THR A 267 -2.81 17.30 -21.61
C THR A 267 -2.07 16.43 -22.64
N GLU A 268 -1.52 15.30 -22.20
CA GLU A 268 -0.62 14.46 -23.02
C GLU A 268 -1.32 13.28 -23.69
N LYS A 269 -2.40 12.76 -23.09
CA LYS A 269 -3.07 11.53 -23.53
C LYS A 269 -4.56 11.71 -23.86
N GLY A 270 -5.11 12.92 -23.62
CA GLY A 270 -6.53 13.22 -23.89
C GLY A 270 -7.48 12.60 -22.85
N PHE A 271 -7.03 12.34 -21.63
CA PHE A 271 -7.90 11.89 -20.55
C PHE A 271 -9.10 12.83 -20.39
N PRO A 272 -10.34 12.33 -20.28
CA PRO A 272 -11.52 13.18 -20.27
C PRO A 272 -11.52 14.21 -19.14
N SER A 273 -11.74 15.48 -19.49
CA SER A 273 -11.79 16.58 -18.50
C SER A 273 -12.87 16.34 -17.42
N ALA A 274 -14.01 15.76 -17.78
CA ALA A 274 -15.06 15.43 -16.82
C ALA A 274 -14.55 14.48 -15.72
N GLU A 275 -13.75 13.47 -16.06
CA GLU A 275 -13.17 12.53 -15.09
C GLU A 275 -12.04 13.17 -14.28
N LEU A 276 -11.25 14.08 -14.89
CA LEU A 276 -10.26 14.88 -14.17
C LEU A 276 -10.94 15.73 -13.07
N TYR A 277 -12.00 16.46 -13.41
CA TYR A 277 -12.72 17.29 -12.43
C TYR A 277 -13.40 16.44 -11.35
N ARG A 278 -13.96 15.27 -11.70
CA ARG A 278 -14.55 14.35 -10.72
C ARG A 278 -13.52 13.84 -9.71
N LEU A 279 -12.34 13.46 -10.19
CA LEU A 279 -11.25 13.02 -9.33
C LEU A 279 -10.76 14.16 -8.44
N ALA A 280 -10.51 15.34 -9.00
CA ALA A 280 -10.03 16.51 -8.25
C ALA A 280 -11.01 16.93 -7.16
N ASP A 281 -12.30 17.01 -7.48
CA ASP A 281 -13.36 17.33 -6.53
C ASP A 281 -13.47 16.29 -5.41
N TYR A 282 -13.39 15.00 -5.74
CA TYR A 282 -13.37 13.94 -4.74
C TYR A 282 -12.16 14.06 -3.82
N VAL A 283 -10.96 14.24 -4.39
CA VAL A 283 -9.72 14.38 -3.61
C VAL A 283 -9.77 15.63 -2.74
N CYS A 284 -10.21 16.77 -3.27
CA CYS A 284 -10.36 18.00 -2.50
C CYS A 284 -11.29 17.82 -1.29
N ARG A 285 -12.46 17.19 -1.48
CA ARG A 285 -13.45 16.96 -0.41
C ARG A 285 -12.97 15.99 0.68
N HIS A 286 -12.28 14.92 0.30
CA HIS A 286 -11.95 13.83 1.24
C HIS A 286 -10.52 13.88 1.80
N TYR A 287 -9.57 14.47 1.06
CA TYR A 287 -8.15 14.55 1.43
C TYR A 287 -7.66 15.97 1.68
N GLY A 288 -8.47 16.98 1.30
CA GLY A 288 -8.01 18.36 1.28
C GLY A 288 -6.93 18.60 0.23
N ALA A 289 -6.25 19.73 0.32
CA ALA A 289 -5.16 20.10 -0.57
C ALA A 289 -3.80 20.02 0.14
N PHE A 290 -2.75 19.62 -0.59
CA PHE A 290 -1.39 19.84 -0.17
C PHE A 290 -0.89 21.16 -0.71
N HIS A 291 -0.66 22.13 0.18
CA HIS A 291 -0.29 23.49 -0.20
C HIS A 291 1.13 23.56 -0.75
N ILE A 292 1.24 23.99 -2.00
CA ILE A 292 2.48 24.29 -2.70
C ILE A 292 2.44 25.68 -3.33
N THR A 293 3.60 26.25 -3.55
CA THR A 293 3.81 27.49 -4.28
C THR A 293 4.76 27.27 -5.44
N CYS A 294 4.90 28.24 -6.34
CA CYS A 294 5.88 28.13 -7.43
C CYS A 294 7.32 27.95 -6.92
N ASP A 295 7.62 28.41 -5.71
CA ASP A 295 8.96 28.24 -5.10
C ASP A 295 9.29 26.77 -4.78
N ASP A 296 8.27 25.92 -4.67
CA ASP A 296 8.43 24.48 -4.37
C ASP A 296 8.68 23.63 -5.62
N TYR A 297 8.42 24.15 -6.82
CA TYR A 297 8.39 23.36 -8.06
C TYR A 297 9.73 22.71 -8.37
N LEU A 298 10.83 23.47 -8.26
CA LEU A 298 12.17 22.93 -8.51
C LEU A 298 12.46 21.73 -7.60
N GLU A 299 12.11 21.84 -6.33
CA GLU A 299 12.35 20.79 -5.36
C GLU A 299 11.45 19.57 -5.59
N LEU A 300 10.16 19.78 -5.90
CA LEU A 300 9.25 18.70 -6.25
C LEU A 300 9.74 17.92 -7.48
N ILE A 301 10.23 18.63 -8.50
CA ILE A 301 10.78 18.02 -9.72
C ILE A 301 12.04 17.20 -9.40
N GLU A 302 12.92 17.71 -8.51
CA GLU A 302 14.08 16.95 -8.06
C GLU A 302 13.67 15.67 -7.32
N PHE A 303 12.67 15.73 -6.42
CA PHE A 303 12.16 14.53 -5.75
C PHE A 303 11.56 13.52 -6.76
N MET A 304 10.82 13.98 -7.78
CA MET A 304 10.27 13.12 -8.82
C MET A 304 11.37 12.42 -9.64
N ARG A 305 12.51 13.09 -9.88
CA ARG A 305 13.68 12.51 -10.56
C ARG A 305 14.35 11.42 -9.74
N HIS A 306 14.39 11.59 -8.42
CA HIS A 306 15.05 10.64 -7.51
C HIS A 306 14.22 9.38 -7.27
N ASP A 307 12.89 9.45 -7.36
CA ASP A 307 11.98 8.31 -7.13
C ASP A 307 12.17 7.18 -8.15
N LYS A 308 12.57 7.53 -9.37
CA LYS A 308 12.88 6.54 -10.39
C LYS A 308 14.31 6.77 -10.85
N LYS A 309 15.18 5.80 -10.64
CA LYS A 309 16.51 5.70 -11.26
C LYS A 309 16.35 5.72 -12.79
N SER A 310 15.97 6.88 -13.35
CA SER A 310 16.00 7.08 -14.79
C SER A 310 17.48 7.14 -15.20
N GLU A 311 17.88 6.26 -16.10
CA GLU A 311 19.27 6.22 -16.60
C GLU A 311 19.70 7.56 -17.23
N HIS A 312 18.76 8.47 -17.51
CA HIS A 312 18.99 9.75 -18.20
C HIS A 312 18.38 10.99 -17.51
N GLY A 313 17.82 10.88 -16.28
CA GLY A 313 17.25 12.04 -15.54
C GLY A 313 15.88 12.50 -16.08
N GLU A 314 15.23 11.71 -16.90
CA GLU A 314 13.91 11.98 -17.47
C GLU A 314 12.80 11.67 -16.45
N LEU A 315 11.72 12.46 -16.50
CA LEU A 315 10.56 12.27 -15.63
C LEU A 315 9.60 11.26 -16.28
N ASN A 316 9.43 10.11 -15.64
CA ASN A 316 8.59 9.03 -16.12
C ASN A 316 7.33 8.88 -15.28
N PHE A 317 6.17 8.86 -15.95
CA PHE A 317 4.86 8.77 -15.33
C PHE A 317 4.06 7.56 -15.83
N THR A 318 3.06 7.19 -15.05
CA THR A 318 1.93 6.39 -15.53
C THR A 318 0.79 7.35 -15.86
N LEU A 319 0.33 7.38 -17.09
CA LEU A 319 -0.72 8.29 -17.54
C LEU A 319 -1.94 7.51 -18.06
N LEU A 320 -3.11 8.15 -18.04
CA LEU A 320 -4.38 7.56 -18.46
C LEU A 320 -4.85 8.13 -19.78
N HIS A 321 -5.30 7.27 -20.70
CA HIS A 321 -6.12 7.69 -21.85
C HIS A 321 -7.59 7.81 -21.46
N ASN A 322 -8.07 6.89 -20.66
CA ASN A 322 -9.41 6.84 -20.06
C ASN A 322 -9.35 6.06 -18.74
N VAL A 323 -10.42 6.08 -17.97
CA VAL A 323 -10.58 5.18 -16.82
C VAL A 323 -10.49 3.73 -17.33
N GLY A 324 -9.59 2.94 -16.77
CA GLY A 324 -9.29 1.57 -17.18
C GLY A 324 -8.26 1.42 -18.32
N ASN A 325 -7.70 2.53 -18.82
CA ASN A 325 -6.70 2.49 -19.90
C ASN A 325 -5.47 3.32 -19.54
N ALA A 326 -4.48 2.69 -18.96
CA ALA A 326 -3.23 3.30 -18.49
C ALA A 326 -2.06 2.95 -19.41
N GLU A 327 -1.17 3.91 -19.62
CA GLU A 327 0.12 3.78 -20.30
C GLU A 327 1.25 4.05 -19.29
N THR A 328 2.23 3.16 -19.24
CA THR A 328 3.38 3.25 -18.32
C THR A 328 4.63 3.74 -19.04
N GLY A 329 5.52 4.41 -18.31
CA GLY A 329 6.79 4.89 -18.87
C GLY A 329 6.62 6.10 -19.80
N CYS A 330 5.59 6.92 -19.56
CA CYS A 330 5.39 8.16 -20.30
C CYS A 330 6.42 9.19 -19.87
N GLU A 331 7.27 9.60 -20.81
CA GLU A 331 8.21 10.70 -20.60
C GLU A 331 7.48 12.04 -20.66
N VAL A 332 7.74 12.89 -19.67
CA VAL A 332 7.13 14.22 -19.56
C VAL A 332 8.23 15.23 -19.28
N ASP A 333 8.23 16.35 -19.99
CA ASP A 333 9.23 17.39 -19.75
C ASP A 333 8.90 18.24 -18.51
N VAL A 334 9.91 18.96 -18.00
CA VAL A 334 9.81 19.78 -16.78
C VAL A 334 8.72 20.83 -16.90
N LYS A 335 8.55 21.47 -18.07
CA LYS A 335 7.56 22.53 -18.26
C LYS A 335 6.13 21.99 -18.21
N GLN A 336 5.92 20.77 -18.73
CA GLN A 336 4.62 20.11 -18.66
C GLN A 336 4.29 19.77 -17.18
N VAL A 337 5.27 19.34 -16.40
CA VAL A 337 5.09 19.09 -14.95
C VAL A 337 4.79 20.41 -14.21
N GLU A 338 5.53 21.50 -14.48
CA GLU A 338 5.26 22.81 -13.89
C GLU A 338 3.84 23.29 -14.21
N ALA A 339 3.40 23.16 -15.47
CA ALA A 339 2.04 23.51 -15.87
C ALA A 339 0.99 22.63 -15.17
N ALA A 340 1.28 21.34 -14.98
CA ALA A 340 0.39 20.44 -14.25
C ALA A 340 0.30 20.80 -12.75
N LEU A 341 1.39 21.26 -12.13
CA LEU A 341 1.38 21.76 -10.76
C LEU A 341 0.58 23.07 -10.63
N ASP A 342 0.64 23.97 -11.61
CA ASP A 342 -0.20 25.17 -11.65
C ASP A 342 -1.69 24.80 -11.73
N ILE A 343 -2.06 23.90 -12.64
CA ILE A 343 -3.45 23.42 -12.77
C ILE A 343 -3.91 22.67 -11.51
N TYR A 344 -3.03 21.88 -10.90
CA TYR A 344 -3.31 21.21 -9.61
C TYR A 344 -3.69 22.26 -8.55
N ARG A 345 -2.94 23.35 -8.43
CA ARG A 345 -3.24 24.42 -7.47
C ARG A 345 -4.62 25.01 -7.71
N ASP A 346 -4.96 25.29 -8.97
CA ASP A 346 -6.28 25.84 -9.34
C ASP A 346 -7.41 24.83 -8.99
N LEU A 347 -7.24 23.55 -9.34
CA LEU A 347 -8.21 22.50 -9.05
C LEU A 347 -8.40 22.24 -7.55
N MET A 348 -7.34 22.41 -6.76
CA MET A 348 -7.35 22.18 -5.32
C MET A 348 -7.61 23.48 -4.52
N HIS A 349 -7.88 24.60 -5.21
CA HIS A 349 -8.21 25.91 -4.61
C HIS A 349 -7.11 26.48 -3.68
N ILE A 350 -5.85 26.39 -4.06
CA ILE A 350 -4.68 26.86 -3.30
C ILE A 350 -3.79 27.79 -4.11
#